data_392e62fcf7c439871300349015831122
#
_entry.id   392e62fcf7c439871300349015831122
#
_cell.length_a   1.000
_cell.length_b   1.000
_cell.length_c   1.000
_cell.angle_alpha   90.00
_cell.angle_beta   90.00
_cell.angle_gamma   90.00
#
_symmetry.space_group_name_H-M   'P 1'
#
loop_
_entity.id
_entity.type
_entity.pdbx_description
1 polymer ?
#
loop_
_entity_poly.entity_id
_entity_poly.type
_entity_poly.pdbx_seq_one_letter_code
_entity_poly.pdbx_strand_id
1 'polypeptide(L)'
;INFYVKKYAPAATKNMRFFKIPASITLAQGILESGYGEGTLAKKANNHFGIKCHKEWKGKSITHDDDEKDECFRSYKNPLRSYRDHSLFLVDRDRYSSLFTLNRKDYKGWAVGLKAAGYATDPKYADKLIRLIERFNLTRFDE
;
A
#
# COMPACT_ATOMS: atom_id res chain seq x y z
N ILE A 1 -9.41 -9.78 -9.02
CA ILE A 1 -8.22 -9.67 -8.14
C ILE A 1 -7.01 -10.35 -8.76
N ASN A 2 -7.15 -11.54 -9.34
CA ASN A 2 -6.01 -12.21 -9.98
C ASN A 2 -5.43 -11.38 -11.13
N PHE A 3 -6.28 -10.70 -11.89
CA PHE A 3 -5.83 -9.79 -12.94
C PHE A 3 -5.01 -8.63 -12.34
N TYR A 4 -5.48 -8.07 -11.24
CA TYR A 4 -4.77 -7.02 -10.53
C TYR A 4 -3.39 -7.48 -10.06
N VAL A 5 -3.35 -8.66 -9.44
CA VAL A 5 -2.09 -9.24 -8.95
C VAL A 5 -1.09 -9.44 -10.10
N LYS A 6 -1.55 -10.03 -11.19
CA LYS A 6 -0.69 -10.25 -12.36
C LYS A 6 -0.11 -8.95 -12.90
N LYS A 7 -0.92 -7.90 -12.93
CA LYS A 7 -0.50 -6.60 -13.45
C LYS A 7 0.53 -5.90 -12.55
N TYR A 8 0.34 -5.96 -11.23
CA TYR A 8 1.15 -5.17 -10.31
C TYR A 8 2.22 -5.95 -9.54
N ALA A 9 2.23 -7.28 -9.64
CA ALA A 9 3.26 -8.08 -8.97
C ALA A 9 4.69 -7.68 -9.39
N PRO A 10 4.97 -7.37 -10.68
CA PRO A 10 6.31 -6.91 -11.04
C PRO A 10 6.75 -5.65 -10.30
N ALA A 11 5.84 -4.67 -10.15
CA ALA A 11 6.15 -3.45 -9.41
C ALA A 11 6.38 -3.73 -7.93
N ALA A 12 5.53 -4.54 -7.32
CA ALA A 12 5.67 -4.90 -5.92
C ALA A 12 6.99 -5.64 -5.65
N THR A 13 7.36 -6.56 -6.53
CA THR A 13 8.60 -7.32 -6.41
C THR A 13 9.83 -6.42 -6.59
N LYS A 14 9.79 -5.53 -7.57
CA LYS A 14 10.87 -4.56 -7.79
C LYS A 14 11.06 -3.68 -6.56
N ASN A 15 9.97 -3.14 -6.02
CA ASN A 15 10.04 -2.28 -4.85
C ASN A 15 10.50 -3.04 -3.61
N MET A 16 10.16 -4.32 -3.49
CA MET A 16 10.66 -5.16 -2.41
C MET A 16 12.20 -5.23 -2.44
N ARG A 17 12.79 -5.38 -3.61
CA ARG A 17 14.24 -5.44 -3.74
C ARG A 17 14.92 -4.15 -3.31
N PHE A 18 14.33 -3.00 -3.68
CA PHE A 18 14.88 -1.69 -3.35
C PHE A 18 14.59 -1.27 -1.91
N PHE A 19 13.35 -1.43 -1.48
CA PHE A 19 12.88 -0.81 -0.23
C PHE A 19 12.68 -1.82 0.90
N LYS A 20 12.80 -3.11 0.62
CA LYS A 20 12.76 -4.18 1.64
C LYS A 20 11.38 -4.39 2.28
N ILE A 21 10.33 -4.00 1.59
CA ILE A 21 8.95 -4.26 2.01
C ILE A 21 8.48 -5.52 1.29
N PRO A 22 7.91 -6.51 2.00
CA PRO A 22 7.44 -7.73 1.33
C PRO A 22 6.46 -7.41 0.20
N ALA A 23 6.67 -8.05 -0.96
CA ALA A 23 5.77 -7.83 -2.10
C ALA A 23 4.34 -8.20 -1.77
N SER A 24 4.14 -9.23 -0.96
CA SER A 24 2.80 -9.65 -0.51
C SER A 24 2.09 -8.53 0.25
N ILE A 25 2.79 -7.81 1.09
CA ILE A 25 2.24 -6.68 1.86
C ILE A 25 1.85 -5.55 0.91
N THR A 26 2.74 -5.18 0.01
CA THR A 26 2.46 -4.12 -0.97
C THR A 26 1.24 -4.47 -1.82
N LEU A 27 1.17 -5.70 -2.32
CA LEU A 27 0.02 -6.14 -3.13
C LEU A 27 -1.27 -6.16 -2.32
N ALA A 28 -1.24 -6.68 -1.10
CA ALA A 28 -2.44 -6.73 -0.26
C ALA A 28 -2.97 -5.33 0.06
N GLN A 29 -2.08 -4.40 0.39
CA GLN A 29 -2.47 -3.01 0.63
C GLN A 29 -3.03 -2.37 -0.64
N GLY A 30 -2.40 -2.61 -1.79
CA GLY A 30 -2.89 -2.10 -3.06
C GLY A 30 -4.29 -2.62 -3.39
N ILE A 31 -4.52 -3.92 -3.21
CA ILE A 31 -5.82 -4.53 -3.42
C ILE A 31 -6.88 -3.91 -2.52
N LEU A 32 -6.57 -3.84 -1.23
CA LEU A 32 -7.52 -3.37 -0.21
C LEU A 32 -7.86 -1.89 -0.40
N GLU A 33 -6.85 -1.05 -0.57
CA GLU A 33 -7.04 0.40 -0.63
C GLU A 33 -7.62 0.87 -1.97
N SER A 34 -7.33 0.19 -3.06
CA SER A 34 -7.81 0.59 -4.39
C SER A 34 -9.09 -0.13 -4.82
N GLY A 35 -9.59 -1.08 -3.99
CA GLY A 35 -10.65 -1.97 -4.44
C GLY A 35 -10.23 -2.70 -5.71
N TYR A 36 -9.07 -3.33 -5.68
CA TYR A 36 -8.40 -4.01 -6.81
C TYR A 36 -8.42 -3.17 -8.09
N GLY A 37 -8.13 -1.87 -7.93
CA GLY A 37 -7.99 -0.94 -9.04
C GLY A 37 -9.30 -0.30 -9.51
N GLU A 38 -10.44 -0.68 -8.94
CA GLU A 38 -11.75 -0.19 -9.38
C GLU A 38 -12.22 1.05 -8.64
N GLY A 39 -11.58 1.40 -7.53
CA GLY A 39 -11.97 2.55 -6.72
C GLY A 39 -11.69 3.89 -7.38
N THR A 40 -12.35 4.93 -6.87
CA THR A 40 -12.27 6.29 -7.42
C THR A 40 -10.85 6.84 -7.45
N LEU A 41 -10.12 6.72 -6.35
CA LEU A 41 -8.75 7.26 -6.28
C LEU A 41 -7.81 6.55 -7.24
N ALA A 42 -7.96 5.23 -7.41
CA ALA A 42 -7.16 4.49 -8.38
C ALA A 42 -7.44 4.93 -9.81
N LYS A 43 -8.72 5.09 -10.16
CA LYS A 43 -9.10 5.45 -11.53
C LYS A 43 -8.83 6.90 -11.86
N LYS A 44 -9.13 7.84 -10.97
CA LYS A 44 -9.02 9.27 -11.25
C LYS A 44 -7.64 9.85 -10.98
N ALA A 45 -6.93 9.29 -9.99
CA ALA A 45 -5.65 9.85 -9.53
C ALA A 45 -4.50 8.86 -9.63
N ASN A 46 -4.70 7.65 -10.14
CA ASN A 46 -3.70 6.60 -10.16
C ASN A 46 -3.12 6.32 -8.76
N ASN A 47 -3.90 6.61 -7.72
CA ASN A 47 -3.49 6.48 -6.33
C ASN A 47 -4.07 5.20 -5.75
N HIS A 48 -3.28 4.13 -5.78
CA HIS A 48 -3.73 2.80 -5.38
C HIS A 48 -3.71 2.56 -3.87
N PHE A 49 -3.07 3.43 -3.12
CA PHE A 49 -2.88 3.26 -1.68
C PHE A 49 -3.61 4.31 -0.84
N GLY A 50 -4.35 5.21 -1.49
CA GLY A 50 -5.08 6.25 -0.78
C GLY A 50 -4.16 7.21 -0.03
N ILE A 51 -3.00 7.53 -0.60
CA ILE A 51 -2.03 8.40 0.07
C ILE A 51 -2.52 9.84 0.03
N LYS A 52 -2.67 10.43 1.21
CA LYS A 52 -3.09 11.82 1.35
C LYS A 52 -1.94 12.76 1.02
N CYS A 53 -2.26 14.03 0.73
CA CYS A 53 -1.26 15.00 0.34
C CYS A 53 -0.22 15.24 1.43
N HIS A 54 -0.65 15.36 2.69
CA HIS A 54 0.21 15.82 3.76
C HIS A 54 0.85 17.17 3.39
N LYS A 55 1.70 17.71 4.23
CA LYS A 55 2.29 19.04 4.02
C LYS A 55 3.39 19.02 2.95
N GLU A 56 4.07 17.90 2.81
CA GLU A 56 5.25 17.79 1.95
C GLU A 56 4.95 17.60 0.47
N TRP A 57 3.70 17.25 0.12
CA TRP A 57 3.37 16.93 -1.28
C TRP A 57 3.35 18.18 -2.15
N LYS A 58 4.13 18.18 -3.23
CA LYS A 58 4.23 19.30 -4.17
C LYS A 58 3.62 18.98 -5.54
N GLY A 59 3.19 17.75 -5.76
CA GLY A 59 2.64 17.31 -7.03
C GLY A 59 1.15 17.62 -7.17
N LYS A 60 0.56 17.06 -8.23
CA LYS A 60 -0.88 17.21 -8.48
C LYS A 60 -1.68 16.47 -7.41
N SER A 61 -2.91 16.93 -7.19
CA SER A 61 -3.80 16.34 -6.22
C SER A 61 -5.25 16.38 -6.70
N ILE A 62 -6.08 15.57 -6.05
CA ILE A 62 -7.54 15.66 -6.19
C ILE A 62 -8.14 15.70 -4.79
N THR A 63 -9.38 16.17 -4.71
CA THR A 63 -10.14 16.10 -3.46
C THR A 63 -11.09 14.91 -3.52
N HIS A 64 -11.31 14.27 -2.38
CA HIS A 64 -12.18 13.12 -2.27
C HIS A 64 -12.64 13.01 -0.82
N ASP A 65 -13.91 12.67 -0.61
CA ASP A 65 -14.43 12.50 0.73
C ASP A 65 -13.95 11.18 1.32
N ASP A 66 -13.42 11.23 2.52
CA ASP A 66 -12.94 10.06 3.26
C ASP A 66 -13.27 10.28 4.74
N ASP A 67 -12.29 10.27 5.63
CA ASP A 67 -12.51 10.58 7.05
C ASP A 67 -13.07 11.99 7.21
N GLU A 68 -12.65 12.90 6.35
CA GLU A 68 -13.17 14.27 6.27
C GLU A 68 -13.67 14.54 4.86
N LYS A 69 -14.53 15.54 4.73
CA LYS A 69 -15.03 15.99 3.43
C LYS A 69 -13.93 16.74 2.68
N ASP A 70 -13.85 16.52 1.36
CA ASP A 70 -12.92 17.22 0.48
C ASP A 70 -11.45 17.07 0.91
N GLU A 71 -11.08 15.87 1.37
CA GLU A 71 -9.72 15.59 1.76
C GLU A 71 -8.80 15.55 0.55
N CYS A 72 -7.55 16.02 0.73
CA CYS A 72 -6.57 16.09 -0.36
C CYS A 72 -5.85 14.75 -0.52
N PHE A 73 -5.89 14.20 -1.74
CA PHE A 73 -5.15 12.97 -2.08
C PHE A 73 -4.19 13.25 -3.21
N ARG A 74 -3.02 12.58 -3.14
CA ARG A 74 -1.99 12.71 -4.17
C ARG A 74 -2.48 12.13 -5.48
N SER A 75 -2.16 12.80 -6.58
CA SER A 75 -2.47 12.34 -7.93
C SER A 75 -1.17 12.03 -8.66
N TYR A 76 -1.09 10.85 -9.27
CA TYR A 76 0.11 10.37 -9.94
C TYR A 76 -0.10 10.28 -11.44
N LYS A 77 1.01 10.36 -12.18
CA LYS A 77 1.01 10.24 -13.62
C LYS A 77 0.55 8.87 -14.10
N ASN A 78 0.90 7.82 -13.33
CA ASN A 78 0.50 6.45 -13.63
C ASN A 78 0.48 5.65 -12.32
N PRO A 79 -0.13 4.43 -12.31
CA PRO A 79 -0.23 3.63 -11.09
C PRO A 79 1.11 3.21 -10.49
N LEU A 80 2.12 2.97 -11.33
CA LEU A 80 3.43 2.54 -10.84
C LEU A 80 4.08 3.58 -9.95
N ARG A 81 3.79 4.85 -10.19
CA ARG A 81 4.29 5.92 -9.34
C ARG A 81 3.66 5.89 -7.96
N SER A 82 2.38 5.50 -7.85
CA SER A 82 1.77 5.33 -6.53
C SER A 82 2.40 4.15 -5.79
N TYR A 83 2.76 3.09 -6.50
CA TYR A 83 3.46 1.95 -5.91
C TYR A 83 4.82 2.36 -5.34
N ARG A 84 5.58 3.14 -6.10
CA ARG A 84 6.87 3.64 -5.62
C ARG A 84 6.69 4.58 -4.42
N ASP A 85 5.74 5.48 -4.51
CA ASP A 85 5.49 6.45 -3.44
C ASP A 85 5.02 5.79 -2.15
N HIS A 86 4.25 4.71 -2.26
CA HIS A 86 3.88 3.90 -1.11
C HIS A 86 5.11 3.36 -0.37
N SER A 87 6.09 2.86 -1.12
CA SER A 87 7.32 2.37 -0.52
C SER A 87 8.09 3.49 0.17
N LEU A 88 8.21 4.63 -0.48
CA LEU A 88 8.86 5.81 0.11
C LEU A 88 8.12 6.29 1.37
N PHE A 89 6.80 6.27 1.33
CA PHE A 89 5.98 6.65 2.49
C PHE A 89 6.33 5.82 3.72
N LEU A 90 6.50 4.52 3.56
CA LEU A 90 6.83 3.63 4.67
C LEU A 90 8.29 3.78 5.11
N VAL A 91 9.21 3.94 4.17
CA VAL A 91 10.64 4.08 4.46
C VAL A 91 10.93 5.39 5.20
N ASP A 92 10.26 6.48 4.79
CA ASP A 92 10.60 7.82 5.27
C ASP A 92 10.01 8.16 6.64
N ARG A 93 9.04 7.40 7.14
CA ARG A 93 8.38 7.71 8.40
C ARG A 93 8.89 6.83 9.53
N ASP A 94 9.41 7.46 10.58
CA ASP A 94 10.02 6.76 11.73
C ASP A 94 9.07 5.76 12.39
N ARG A 95 7.77 6.04 12.38
CA ARG A 95 6.81 5.16 13.02
C ARG A 95 6.75 3.75 12.40
N TYR A 96 7.26 3.60 11.17
CA TYR A 96 7.33 2.30 10.49
C TYR A 96 8.71 1.66 10.57
N SER A 97 9.70 2.32 11.17
CA SER A 97 11.09 1.87 11.11
C SER A 97 11.31 0.47 11.68
N SER A 98 10.60 0.12 12.75
CA SER A 98 10.75 -1.19 13.38
C SER A 98 10.31 -2.35 12.47
N LEU A 99 9.44 -2.09 11.49
CA LEU A 99 8.98 -3.11 10.56
C LEU A 99 10.13 -3.66 9.74
N PHE A 100 11.12 -2.84 9.45
CA PHE A 100 12.25 -3.22 8.60
C PHE A 100 13.24 -4.15 9.32
N THR A 101 13.04 -4.42 10.60
CA THR A 101 13.80 -5.44 11.33
C THR A 101 13.18 -6.84 11.21
N LEU A 102 11.94 -6.92 10.70
CA LEU A 102 11.25 -8.19 10.51
C LEU A 102 11.82 -8.96 9.31
N ASN A 103 11.72 -10.28 9.37
CA ASN A 103 12.06 -11.11 8.23
C ASN A 103 11.14 -10.77 7.06
N ARG A 104 11.69 -10.73 5.84
CA ARG A 104 10.92 -10.43 4.62
C ARG A 104 9.73 -11.36 4.44
N LYS A 105 9.82 -12.59 4.91
CA LYS A 105 8.75 -13.58 4.78
C LYS A 105 7.74 -13.53 5.92
N ASP A 106 7.96 -12.66 6.91
CA ASP A 106 7.06 -12.51 8.05
C ASP A 106 5.92 -11.54 7.72
N TYR A 107 5.07 -11.93 6.78
CA TYR A 107 3.94 -11.07 6.38
C TYR A 107 2.96 -10.81 7.53
N LYS A 108 2.79 -11.77 8.43
CA LYS A 108 1.91 -11.58 9.59
C LYS A 108 2.44 -10.50 10.51
N GLY A 109 3.74 -10.54 10.80
CA GLY A 109 4.38 -9.50 11.61
C GLY A 109 4.29 -8.13 10.95
N TRP A 110 4.47 -8.07 9.64
CA TRP A 110 4.32 -6.82 8.88
C TRP A 110 2.89 -6.28 8.97
N ALA A 111 1.88 -7.15 8.78
CA ALA A 111 0.48 -6.73 8.83
C ALA A 111 0.11 -6.18 10.21
N VAL A 112 0.46 -6.91 11.25
CA VAL A 112 0.20 -6.48 12.64
C VAL A 112 0.95 -5.19 12.96
N GLY A 113 2.21 -5.11 12.54
CA GLY A 113 3.04 -3.93 12.78
C GLY A 113 2.53 -2.68 12.08
N LEU A 114 2.03 -2.80 10.85
CA LEU A 114 1.43 -1.66 10.13
C LEU A 114 0.23 -1.12 10.90
N LYS A 115 -0.64 -2.00 11.38
CA LYS A 115 -1.80 -1.59 12.17
C LYS A 115 -1.36 -0.92 13.49
N ALA A 116 -0.41 -1.53 14.17
CA ALA A 116 0.10 -0.98 15.44
C ALA A 116 0.74 0.39 15.25
N ALA A 117 1.40 0.61 14.13
CA ALA A 117 2.04 1.90 13.81
C ALA A 117 1.04 2.96 13.32
N GLY A 118 -0.23 2.61 13.16
CA GLY A 118 -1.27 3.57 12.81
C GLY A 118 -1.45 3.79 11.31
N TYR A 119 -1.10 2.82 10.48
CA TYR A 119 -1.31 2.95 9.04
C TYR A 119 -2.79 3.14 8.69
N ALA A 120 -3.67 2.46 9.41
CA ALA A 120 -5.11 2.55 9.20
C ALA A 120 -5.84 2.54 10.54
N THR A 121 -7.04 3.11 10.56
CA THR A 121 -7.87 3.17 11.77
C THR A 121 -8.70 1.91 11.97
N ASP A 122 -8.95 1.13 10.91
CA ASP A 122 -9.75 -0.09 10.97
C ASP A 122 -9.11 -1.09 11.94
N PRO A 123 -9.82 -1.49 13.01
CA PRO A 123 -9.26 -2.44 13.98
C PRO A 123 -8.97 -3.82 13.39
N LYS A 124 -9.57 -4.14 12.23
CA LYS A 124 -9.37 -5.42 11.54
C LYS A 124 -8.40 -5.32 10.36
N TYR A 125 -7.65 -4.23 10.28
CA TYR A 125 -6.77 -3.99 9.13
C TYR A 125 -5.76 -5.11 8.93
N ALA A 126 -5.09 -5.53 9.99
CA ALA A 126 -4.12 -6.62 9.91
C ALA A 126 -4.75 -7.92 9.41
N ASP A 127 -5.93 -8.27 9.95
CA ASP A 127 -6.64 -9.48 9.53
C ASP A 127 -7.03 -9.43 8.06
N LYS A 128 -7.45 -8.27 7.58
CA LYS A 128 -7.82 -8.11 6.17
C LYS A 128 -6.62 -8.31 5.25
N LEU A 129 -5.46 -7.77 5.61
CA LEU A 129 -4.24 -7.98 4.83
C LEU A 129 -3.84 -9.45 4.82
N ILE A 130 -3.84 -10.09 5.99
CA ILE A 130 -3.44 -11.49 6.11
C ILE A 130 -4.36 -12.39 5.27
N ARG A 131 -5.68 -12.15 5.33
CA ARG A 131 -6.64 -12.92 4.54
C ARG A 131 -6.40 -12.78 3.04
N LEU A 132 -6.13 -11.57 2.56
CA LEU A 132 -5.83 -11.35 1.15
C LEU A 132 -4.55 -12.09 0.74
N ILE A 133 -3.52 -12.00 1.56
CA ILE A 133 -2.25 -12.66 1.27
C ILE A 133 -2.43 -14.17 1.19
N GLU A 134 -3.15 -14.75 2.13
CA GLU A 134 -3.36 -16.21 2.17
C GLU A 134 -4.30 -16.67 1.07
N ARG A 135 -5.39 -15.96 0.85
CA ARG A 135 -6.38 -16.33 -0.17
C ARG A 135 -5.80 -16.35 -1.58
N PHE A 136 -4.98 -15.37 -1.91
CA PHE A 136 -4.40 -15.22 -3.25
C PHE A 136 -2.96 -15.69 -3.34
N ASN A 137 -2.46 -16.36 -2.30
CA ASN A 137 -1.12 -16.93 -2.28
C ASN A 137 -0.04 -15.88 -2.65
N LEU A 138 -0.14 -14.69 -2.04
CA LEU A 138 0.75 -13.59 -2.40
C LEU A 138 2.16 -13.77 -1.88
N THR A 139 2.38 -14.67 -0.89
CA THR A 139 3.73 -14.94 -0.35
C THR A 139 4.67 -15.50 -1.41
N ARG A 140 4.15 -16.05 -2.51
CA ARG A 140 5.00 -16.54 -3.60
C ARG A 140 5.86 -15.44 -4.20
N PHE A 141 5.48 -14.19 -4.03
CA PHE A 141 6.25 -13.05 -4.53
C PHE A 141 7.33 -12.56 -3.55
N ASP A 142 7.36 -13.10 -2.33
CA ASP A 142 8.31 -12.69 -1.30
C ASP A 142 9.62 -13.46 -1.35
N GLU A 143 9.74 -14.38 -2.27
CA GLU A 143 10.93 -15.24 -2.45
C GLU A 143 12.19 -14.45 -2.83
#